data_a31faf1830dc2049a5ea16371f878ab5
#
_entry.id   a31faf1830dc2049a5ea16371f878ab5
#
_cell.length_a   1.000
_cell.length_b   1.000
_cell.length_c   1.000
_cell.angle_alpha   90.00
_cell.angle_beta   90.00
_cell.angle_gamma   90.00
#
_symmetry.space_group_name_H-M   'P 1'
#
loop_
_entity.id
_entity.type
_entity.pdbx_description
1 polymer ?
#
loop_
_entity_poly.entity_id
_entity_poly.type
_entity_poly.pdbx_seq_one_letter_code
_entity_poly.pdbx_strand_id
1 'polypeptide(L)'
;GRQMSMLQVAQWMVAEEISTVDGMRSQSTCGSNNNRSPAAVASAKTNQAIKVDLRRYLRADHPELQRRAIGAWTCRYLGCGFLPLRAQGKTNSPLNGRIVFQIRGVRENSKQLHPVIVSHTGRALTREQQDRDGKYWSYPFRKGLEIYNQDQLVIDEETRHQVGKFGLILVEGFFDVAKLVQAGCRNVGALMGTSISAEQIERLLWIRNRVQFPRIMLFLDRDRAGQKAAIKIQKQLERHKLSVTVFDWHQKLLFNGQSPGSIQDPADMTVSQLQALRSRKVI
;
A
#
# COMPACT_ATOMS: atom_id res chain seq x y z
N GLY A 1 19.33 -22.46 -20.59
CA GLY A 1 18.12 -21.69 -20.50
C GLY A 1 18.47 -20.20 -20.45
N ARG A 2 18.04 -19.41 -21.45
CA ARG A 2 18.25 -17.95 -21.46
C ARG A 2 17.39 -17.29 -20.40
N GLN A 3 17.97 -16.50 -19.52
CA GLN A 3 17.24 -15.59 -18.64
C GLN A 3 16.47 -14.57 -19.48
N MET A 4 15.15 -14.52 -19.31
CA MET A 4 14.35 -13.47 -19.92
C MET A 4 14.65 -12.14 -19.22
N SER A 5 14.90 -11.09 -20.01
CA SER A 5 15.07 -9.73 -19.49
C SER A 5 13.76 -9.23 -18.88
N MET A 6 13.83 -8.23 -17.97
CA MET A 6 12.64 -7.60 -17.35
C MET A 6 11.64 -7.08 -18.39
N LEU A 7 12.14 -6.62 -19.55
CA LEU A 7 11.32 -6.19 -20.68
C LEU A 7 10.56 -7.36 -21.32
N GLN A 8 11.19 -8.53 -21.42
CA GLN A 8 10.59 -9.74 -21.98
C GLN A 8 9.52 -10.35 -21.07
N VAL A 9 9.67 -10.25 -19.74
CA VAL A 9 8.64 -10.66 -18.77
C VAL A 9 7.42 -9.74 -18.85
N ALA A 10 7.64 -8.43 -18.99
CA ALA A 10 6.57 -7.47 -19.19
C ALA A 10 5.86 -7.67 -20.53
N GLN A 11 6.61 -7.95 -21.60
CA GLN A 11 6.07 -8.25 -22.93
C GLN A 11 5.33 -9.60 -22.98
N TRP A 12 5.79 -10.60 -22.25
CA TRP A 12 5.10 -11.89 -22.15
C TRP A 12 3.76 -11.78 -21.41
N MET A 13 3.70 -10.98 -20.34
CA MET A 13 2.45 -10.70 -19.62
C MET A 13 1.44 -9.93 -20.50
N VAL A 14 1.92 -9.04 -21.38
CA VAL A 14 1.08 -8.30 -22.34
C VAL A 14 0.62 -9.20 -23.49
N ALA A 15 1.46 -10.14 -23.96
CA ALA A 15 1.15 -11.05 -25.07
C ALA A 15 0.08 -12.11 -24.70
N GLU A 16 0.04 -12.60 -23.45
CA GLU A 16 -1.02 -13.50 -23.00
C GLU A 16 -2.37 -12.80 -22.89
N GLU A 17 -2.41 -11.48 -22.64
CA GLU A 17 -3.66 -10.71 -22.66
C GLU A 17 -4.17 -10.45 -24.08
N ILE A 18 -3.31 -10.36 -25.08
CA ILE A 18 -3.69 -10.10 -26.49
C ILE A 18 -4.26 -11.35 -27.18
N SER A 19 -3.82 -12.55 -26.80
CA SER A 19 -4.33 -13.80 -27.42
C SER A 19 -5.78 -14.17 -27.07
N THR A 20 -6.41 -13.45 -26.15
CA THR A 20 -7.82 -13.67 -25.76
C THR A 20 -8.81 -12.65 -26.35
N VAL A 21 -8.35 -11.71 -27.19
CA VAL A 21 -9.20 -10.61 -27.72
C VAL A 21 -9.38 -10.65 -29.24
N ASP A 22 -8.72 -11.55 -29.97
CA ASP A 22 -8.89 -11.67 -31.44
C ASP A 22 -10.13 -12.48 -31.83
N GLY A 23 -11.27 -11.85 -31.61
CA GLY A 23 -12.56 -12.39 -32.07
C GLY A 23 -13.65 -11.34 -32.24
N MET A 24 -13.34 -10.17 -32.78
CA MET A 24 -14.34 -9.28 -33.38
C MET A 24 -13.68 -8.10 -34.09
N ARG A 25 -13.42 -8.25 -35.38
CA ARG A 25 -13.24 -7.11 -36.30
C ARG A 25 -14.51 -6.91 -37.11
N SER A 26 -15.08 -5.74 -37.05
CA SER A 26 -15.87 -5.19 -38.16
C SER A 26 -15.64 -3.68 -38.28
N GLN A 27 -15.46 -3.30 -39.52
CA GLN A 27 -15.13 -2.04 -40.16
C GLN A 27 -15.96 -0.84 -39.69
N SER A 28 -15.34 0.37 -39.61
CA SER A 28 -15.88 1.56 -40.29
C SER A 28 -14.98 2.79 -40.17
N THR A 29 -14.56 3.25 -41.28
CA THR A 29 -14.46 4.61 -41.89
C THR A 29 -14.16 5.83 -41.05
N CYS A 30 -13.18 6.56 -41.58
CA CYS A 30 -12.68 7.90 -41.34
C CYS A 30 -13.79 8.96 -41.22
N GLY A 31 -13.65 9.87 -40.21
CA GLY A 31 -14.42 11.09 -40.09
C GLY A 31 -13.81 12.00 -39.02
N SER A 32 -13.10 13.05 -39.46
CA SER A 32 -12.58 14.11 -38.62
C SER A 32 -13.70 14.91 -37.97
N ASN A 33 -13.71 15.03 -36.63
CA ASN A 33 -14.29 16.20 -35.97
C ASN A 33 -13.65 16.38 -34.58
N ASN A 34 -12.97 17.50 -34.42
CA ASN A 34 -12.47 18.05 -33.17
C ASN A 34 -13.66 18.57 -32.33
N ASN A 35 -14.08 17.81 -31.35
CA ASN A 35 -14.79 18.32 -30.17
C ASN A 35 -14.55 17.33 -29.02
N ARG A 36 -13.48 17.54 -28.26
CA ARG A 36 -13.22 16.79 -27.03
C ARG A 36 -14.00 17.44 -25.89
N SER A 37 -15.09 16.83 -25.49
CA SER A 37 -15.82 17.13 -24.24
C SER A 37 -14.92 16.97 -23.01
N PRO A 38 -15.04 17.82 -21.98
CA PRO A 38 -14.25 17.75 -20.74
C PRO A 38 -14.38 16.45 -19.96
N ALA A 39 -15.41 15.64 -20.21
CA ALA A 39 -15.66 14.37 -19.54
C ALA A 39 -14.69 13.22 -19.94
N ALA A 40 -13.99 13.33 -21.08
CA ALA A 40 -13.09 12.30 -21.57
C ALA A 40 -11.68 12.30 -20.90
N VAL A 41 -11.35 13.33 -20.13
CA VAL A 41 -10.03 13.47 -19.47
C VAL A 41 -9.97 12.73 -18.12
N ALA A 42 -11.10 12.35 -17.54
CA ALA A 42 -11.17 11.73 -16.21
C ALA A 42 -10.93 10.19 -16.18
N SER A 43 -10.89 9.49 -17.32
CA SER A 43 -10.93 8.02 -17.36
C SER A 43 -9.56 7.31 -17.39
N ALA A 44 -8.42 8.03 -17.39
CA ALA A 44 -7.10 7.42 -17.69
C ALA A 44 -6.13 7.27 -16.51
N LYS A 45 -6.57 7.38 -15.23
CA LYS A 45 -5.65 7.43 -14.08
C LYS A 45 -5.90 6.37 -13.00
N THR A 46 -6.10 5.13 -13.39
CA THR A 46 -6.17 4.01 -12.43
C THR A 46 -5.20 2.90 -12.85
N ASN A 47 -4.61 2.23 -11.86
CA ASN A 47 -3.86 1.01 -12.14
C ASN A 47 -4.79 -0.07 -12.66
N GLN A 48 -4.33 -0.86 -13.63
CA GLN A 48 -5.10 -2.00 -14.11
C GLN A 48 -5.11 -3.12 -13.06
N ALA A 49 -6.23 -3.86 -12.99
CA ALA A 49 -6.32 -5.04 -12.15
C ALA A 49 -5.51 -6.18 -12.77
N ILE A 50 -4.77 -6.91 -11.94
CA ILE A 50 -4.06 -8.11 -12.36
C ILE A 50 -4.79 -9.36 -11.87
N LYS A 51 -4.75 -10.45 -12.67
CA LYS A 51 -5.41 -11.73 -12.33
C LYS A 51 -4.59 -12.58 -11.35
N VAL A 52 -3.32 -12.23 -11.12
CA VAL A 52 -2.40 -13.01 -10.26
C VAL A 52 -2.74 -12.77 -8.80
N ASP A 53 -3.20 -13.81 -8.10
CA ASP A 53 -3.42 -13.80 -6.65
C ASP A 53 -2.42 -14.75 -5.96
N LEU A 54 -1.48 -14.18 -5.23
CA LEU A 54 -0.44 -14.93 -4.53
C LEU A 54 -0.84 -15.36 -3.12
N ARG A 55 -1.98 -14.90 -2.57
CA ARG A 55 -2.34 -15.12 -1.14
C ARG A 55 -2.27 -16.58 -0.71
N ARG A 56 -2.73 -17.52 -1.55
CA ARG A 56 -2.70 -18.96 -1.26
C ARG A 56 -1.29 -19.57 -1.12
N TYR A 57 -0.26 -18.87 -1.61
CA TYR A 57 1.13 -19.31 -1.56
C TYR A 57 1.94 -18.62 -0.47
N LEU A 58 1.37 -17.56 0.14
CA LEU A 58 2.05 -16.78 1.16
C LEU A 58 2.01 -17.51 2.50
N ARG A 59 3.16 -17.57 3.16
CA ARG A 59 3.34 -18.16 4.49
C ARG A 59 3.51 -17.09 5.54
N ALA A 60 2.75 -17.20 6.63
CA ALA A 60 2.79 -16.26 7.75
C ALA A 60 3.79 -16.66 8.84
N ASP A 61 4.33 -17.87 8.77
CA ASP A 61 5.21 -18.48 9.78
C ASP A 61 6.71 -18.22 9.56
N HIS A 62 7.06 -17.32 8.65
CA HIS A 62 8.45 -16.99 8.36
C HIS A 62 9.13 -16.23 9.52
N PRO A 63 10.40 -16.54 9.89
CA PRO A 63 11.11 -15.93 11.01
C PRO A 63 11.14 -14.40 10.98
N GLU A 64 11.26 -13.78 9.81
CA GLU A 64 11.24 -12.31 9.69
C GLU A 64 9.90 -11.70 10.11
N LEU A 65 8.77 -12.34 9.83
CA LEU A 65 7.46 -11.90 10.29
C LEU A 65 7.31 -12.08 11.80
N GLN A 66 7.81 -13.22 12.33
CA GLN A 66 7.82 -13.47 13.77
C GLN A 66 8.69 -12.46 14.52
N ARG A 67 9.90 -12.17 14.00
CA ARG A 67 10.81 -11.16 14.56
C ARG A 67 10.15 -9.78 14.63
N ARG A 68 9.30 -9.46 13.67
CA ARG A 68 8.50 -8.22 13.65
C ARG A 68 7.20 -8.32 14.44
N ALA A 69 6.93 -9.45 15.10
CA ALA A 69 5.68 -9.73 15.79
C ALA A 69 4.44 -9.54 14.91
N ILE A 70 4.51 -9.95 13.63
CA ILE A 70 3.38 -9.92 12.68
C ILE A 70 2.80 -11.34 12.60
N GLY A 71 1.58 -11.51 13.09
CA GLY A 71 0.89 -12.77 13.18
C GLY A 71 0.10 -13.17 11.93
N ALA A 72 -0.36 -14.41 11.89
CA ALA A 72 -1.07 -14.98 10.75
C ALA A 72 -2.37 -14.24 10.41
N TRP A 73 -3.08 -13.72 11.40
CA TRP A 73 -4.28 -12.94 11.18
C TRP A 73 -3.97 -11.66 10.39
N THR A 74 -2.95 -10.89 10.82
CA THR A 74 -2.51 -9.68 10.12
C THR A 74 -2.06 -9.97 8.69
N CYS A 75 -1.32 -11.08 8.51
CA CYS A 75 -0.91 -11.53 7.18
C CYS A 75 -2.10 -11.81 6.26
N ARG A 76 -3.13 -12.50 6.74
CA ARG A 76 -4.35 -12.76 5.97
C ARG A 76 -5.12 -11.48 5.66
N TYR A 77 -5.28 -10.61 6.65
CA TYR A 77 -6.00 -9.35 6.51
C TYR A 77 -5.38 -8.44 5.44
N LEU A 78 -4.06 -8.29 5.45
CA LEU A 78 -3.33 -7.44 4.50
C LEU A 78 -2.99 -8.15 3.17
N GLY A 79 -3.16 -9.47 3.08
CA GLY A 79 -2.68 -10.24 1.93
C GLY A 79 -1.16 -10.24 1.84
N CYS A 80 -0.46 -10.43 2.97
CA CYS A 80 1.00 -10.44 2.99
C CYS A 80 1.56 -11.74 3.59
N GLY A 81 2.84 -12.01 3.34
CA GLY A 81 3.52 -13.18 3.84
C GLY A 81 4.79 -13.50 3.08
N PHE A 82 5.48 -14.53 3.49
CA PHE A 82 6.66 -15.04 2.79
C PHE A 82 6.24 -15.87 1.57
N LEU A 83 6.77 -15.53 0.40
CA LEU A 83 6.61 -16.35 -0.80
C LEU A 83 7.81 -17.32 -0.91
N PRO A 84 7.62 -18.63 -0.71
CA PRO A 84 8.72 -19.59 -0.74
C PRO A 84 9.45 -19.63 -2.08
N LEU A 85 10.73 -20.03 -2.04
CA LEU A 85 11.46 -20.41 -3.23
C LEU A 85 10.77 -21.62 -3.86
N ARG A 86 10.52 -21.58 -5.15
CA ARG A 86 10.00 -22.76 -5.87
C ARG A 86 11.09 -23.77 -6.11
N ALA A 87 10.75 -25.05 -6.02
CA ALA A 87 11.61 -26.13 -6.48
C ALA A 87 11.99 -25.94 -7.96
N GLN A 88 13.20 -26.38 -8.35
CA GLN A 88 13.72 -26.23 -9.71
C GLN A 88 12.70 -26.63 -10.78
N GLY A 89 12.57 -25.81 -11.84
CA GLY A 89 11.74 -26.08 -13.00
C GLY A 89 10.37 -25.38 -13.06
N LYS A 90 9.97 -24.61 -12.05
CA LYS A 90 8.75 -23.77 -12.12
C LYS A 90 9.11 -22.27 -12.18
N THR A 91 8.28 -21.48 -12.88
CA THR A 91 8.50 -20.06 -13.16
C THR A 91 9.14 -19.28 -12.01
N ASN A 92 10.31 -18.70 -12.27
CA ASN A 92 11.04 -17.88 -11.30
C ASN A 92 10.41 -16.50 -11.22
N SER A 93 9.51 -16.29 -10.25
CA SER A 93 9.06 -14.95 -9.92
C SER A 93 10.15 -14.22 -9.15
N PRO A 94 10.47 -12.97 -9.48
CA PRO A 94 11.38 -12.14 -8.68
C PRO A 94 10.88 -11.90 -7.24
N LEU A 95 9.63 -12.25 -6.95
CA LEU A 95 9.03 -12.21 -5.61
C LEU A 95 9.36 -13.45 -4.76
N ASN A 96 9.89 -14.53 -5.37
CA ASN A 96 10.26 -15.74 -4.61
C ASN A 96 11.34 -15.43 -3.57
N GLY A 97 11.22 -15.99 -2.38
CA GLY A 97 12.14 -15.77 -1.26
C GLY A 97 12.01 -14.38 -0.61
N ARG A 98 10.92 -13.65 -0.84
CA ARG A 98 10.67 -12.31 -0.26
C ARG A 98 9.45 -12.31 0.65
N ILE A 99 9.38 -11.32 1.54
CA ILE A 99 8.09 -10.97 2.18
C ILE A 99 7.30 -10.16 1.19
N VAL A 100 6.16 -10.69 0.75
CA VAL A 100 5.29 -10.11 -0.28
C VAL A 100 4.10 -9.44 0.36
N PHE A 101 3.73 -8.29 -0.19
CA PHE A 101 2.53 -7.53 0.15
C PHE A 101 1.67 -7.40 -1.11
N GLN A 102 0.40 -7.73 -1.01
CA GLN A 102 -0.57 -7.53 -2.07
C GLN A 102 -1.07 -6.09 -2.06
N ILE A 103 -0.95 -5.39 -3.19
CA ILE A 103 -1.45 -4.02 -3.33
C ILE A 103 -2.82 -4.10 -3.98
N ARG A 104 -3.83 -3.58 -3.27
CA ARG A 104 -5.22 -3.60 -3.72
C ARG A 104 -5.71 -2.19 -3.97
N GLY A 105 -6.29 -1.99 -5.16
CA GLY A 105 -7.12 -0.84 -5.47
C GLY A 105 -8.57 -1.11 -5.11
N VAL A 106 -9.41 -0.09 -5.23
CA VAL A 106 -10.87 -0.20 -5.06
C VAL A 106 -11.55 0.15 -6.36
N ARG A 107 -12.53 -0.65 -6.75
CA ARG A 107 -13.44 -0.38 -7.88
C ARG A 107 -14.86 -0.34 -7.38
N GLU A 108 -15.67 0.44 -8.05
CA GLU A 108 -17.10 0.53 -7.80
C GLU A 108 -17.87 -0.10 -8.96
N ASN A 109 -18.73 -1.05 -8.65
CA ASN A 109 -19.63 -1.67 -9.61
C ASN A 109 -21.03 -1.69 -9.00
N SER A 110 -22.03 -1.17 -9.73
CA SER A 110 -23.43 -1.14 -9.27
C SER A 110 -23.60 -0.62 -7.83
N LYS A 111 -22.87 0.42 -7.46
CA LYS A 111 -22.79 1.04 -6.12
C LYS A 111 -22.13 0.16 -5.04
N GLN A 112 -21.57 -1.00 -5.39
CA GLN A 112 -20.76 -1.80 -4.46
C GLN A 112 -19.28 -1.59 -4.68
N LEU A 113 -18.54 -1.38 -3.57
CA LEU A 113 -17.10 -1.32 -3.57
C LEU A 113 -16.53 -2.73 -3.48
N HIS A 114 -15.56 -3.03 -4.34
CA HIS A 114 -14.82 -4.29 -4.28
C HIS A 114 -13.33 -4.07 -4.44
N PRO A 115 -12.49 -4.86 -3.76
CA PRO A 115 -11.05 -4.78 -3.90
C PRO A 115 -10.63 -5.43 -5.22
N VAL A 116 -9.64 -4.84 -5.88
CA VAL A 116 -8.96 -5.44 -7.04
C VAL A 116 -7.47 -5.48 -6.77
N ILE A 117 -6.81 -6.56 -7.18
CA ILE A 117 -5.36 -6.66 -7.06
C ILE A 117 -4.75 -5.84 -8.18
N VAL A 118 -3.93 -4.85 -7.85
CA VAL A 118 -3.24 -4.01 -8.85
C VAL A 118 -1.74 -4.31 -8.92
N SER A 119 -1.16 -4.88 -7.87
CA SER A 119 0.24 -5.30 -7.87
C SER A 119 0.54 -6.22 -6.67
N HIS A 120 1.74 -6.78 -6.69
CA HIS A 120 2.41 -7.36 -5.53
C HIS A 120 3.80 -6.74 -5.43
N THR A 121 4.22 -6.43 -4.21
CA THR A 121 5.56 -5.96 -3.91
C THR A 121 6.24 -6.89 -2.93
N GLY A 122 7.53 -7.15 -3.12
CA GLY A 122 8.31 -8.06 -2.28
C GLY A 122 9.53 -7.39 -1.67
N ARG A 123 9.63 -7.43 -0.35
CA ARG A 123 10.80 -6.97 0.41
C ARG A 123 11.91 -8.02 0.34
N ALA A 124 13.11 -7.62 -0.07
CA ALA A 124 14.30 -8.45 -0.03
C ALA A 124 14.65 -8.87 1.41
N LEU A 125 15.03 -10.13 1.59
CA LEU A 125 15.45 -10.70 2.88
C LEU A 125 16.96 -10.89 2.95
N THR A 126 17.64 -10.98 1.82
CA THR A 126 19.10 -11.12 1.74
C THR A 126 19.73 -9.93 1.03
N ARG A 127 21.02 -9.74 1.26
CA ARG A 127 21.79 -8.69 0.60
C ARG A 127 21.89 -8.95 -0.90
N GLU A 128 22.07 -10.21 -1.32
CA GLU A 128 22.13 -10.57 -2.73
C GLU A 128 20.83 -10.21 -3.47
N GLN A 129 19.68 -10.44 -2.83
CA GLN A 129 18.38 -10.01 -3.39
C GLN A 129 18.30 -8.50 -3.50
N GLN A 130 18.79 -7.78 -2.49
CA GLN A 130 18.75 -6.32 -2.47
C GLN A 130 19.68 -5.72 -3.53
N ASP A 131 20.88 -6.26 -3.68
CA ASP A 131 21.89 -5.79 -4.64
C ASP A 131 21.45 -6.07 -6.08
N ARG A 132 20.78 -7.21 -6.33
CA ARG A 132 20.30 -7.61 -7.65
C ARG A 132 19.06 -6.81 -8.10
N ASP A 133 18.06 -6.67 -7.23
CA ASP A 133 16.72 -6.19 -7.61
C ASP A 133 16.24 -5.02 -6.74
N GLY A 134 17.07 -4.52 -5.81
CA GLY A 134 16.72 -3.48 -4.85
C GLY A 134 15.97 -4.00 -3.60
N LYS A 135 15.84 -3.10 -2.62
CA LYS A 135 15.17 -3.36 -1.33
C LYS A 135 13.73 -3.88 -1.51
N TYR A 136 13.02 -3.35 -2.49
CA TYR A 136 11.70 -3.78 -2.90
C TYR A 136 11.67 -4.04 -4.40
N TRP A 137 11.04 -5.12 -4.80
CA TRP A 137 10.67 -5.41 -6.18
C TRP A 137 9.15 -5.51 -6.29
N SER A 138 8.57 -4.95 -7.35
CA SER A 138 7.13 -4.94 -7.56
C SER A 138 6.77 -5.28 -9.00
N TYR A 139 5.63 -5.95 -9.21
CA TYR A 139 5.02 -5.92 -10.53
C TYR A 139 4.73 -4.48 -10.93
N PRO A 140 4.81 -4.14 -12.23
CA PRO A 140 4.62 -2.76 -12.69
C PRO A 140 3.26 -2.19 -12.25
N PHE A 141 3.30 -1.06 -11.55
CA PHE A 141 2.13 -0.26 -11.20
C PHE A 141 2.57 1.17 -10.86
N ARG A 142 1.64 2.09 -10.91
CA ARG A 142 1.87 3.48 -10.52
C ARG A 142 1.49 3.66 -9.05
N LYS A 143 2.48 3.59 -8.16
CA LYS A 143 2.26 3.68 -6.70
C LYS A 143 1.54 4.97 -6.26
N GLY A 144 1.79 6.09 -6.95
CA GLY A 144 1.13 7.36 -6.67
C GLY A 144 -0.38 7.39 -6.96
N LEU A 145 -0.95 6.35 -7.55
CA LEU A 145 -2.40 6.21 -7.74
C LEU A 145 -3.09 5.50 -6.58
N GLU A 146 -2.34 4.90 -5.67
CA GLU A 146 -2.88 4.05 -4.63
C GLU A 146 -2.38 4.50 -3.24
N ILE A 147 -3.19 4.21 -2.23
CA ILE A 147 -2.78 4.18 -0.82
C ILE A 147 -2.82 2.72 -0.41
N TYR A 148 -1.71 2.18 0.08
CA TYR A 148 -1.70 0.79 0.56
C TYR A 148 -2.71 0.60 1.69
N ASN A 149 -3.46 -0.49 1.69
CA ASN A 149 -4.56 -0.82 2.59
C ASN A 149 -5.86 0.00 2.39
N GLN A 150 -5.96 0.81 1.33
CA GLN A 150 -7.14 1.67 1.08
C GLN A 150 -8.46 0.90 0.95
N ASP A 151 -8.41 -0.34 0.48
CA ASP A 151 -9.59 -1.19 0.34
C ASP A 151 -10.23 -1.48 1.69
N GLN A 152 -9.42 -1.80 2.70
CA GLN A 152 -9.89 -2.04 4.05
C GLN A 152 -10.49 -0.77 4.68
N LEU A 153 -9.91 0.41 4.40
CA LEU A 153 -10.39 1.69 4.94
C LEU A 153 -11.84 2.00 4.53
N VAL A 154 -12.32 1.45 3.41
CA VAL A 154 -13.65 1.75 2.87
C VAL A 154 -14.59 0.56 2.77
N ILE A 155 -14.09 -0.68 2.86
CA ILE A 155 -14.88 -1.91 2.71
C ILE A 155 -15.08 -2.63 4.04
N ASP A 156 -14.02 -2.78 4.85
CA ASP A 156 -14.08 -3.48 6.14
C ASP A 156 -14.81 -2.63 7.18
N GLU A 157 -15.89 -3.17 7.76
CA GLU A 157 -16.79 -2.43 8.66
C GLU A 157 -16.07 -1.95 9.93
N GLU A 158 -15.30 -2.83 10.57
CA GLU A 158 -14.55 -2.48 11.79
C GLU A 158 -13.50 -1.42 11.50
N THR A 159 -12.81 -1.51 10.37
CA THR A 159 -11.83 -0.52 9.93
C THR A 159 -12.50 0.83 9.67
N ARG A 160 -13.61 0.84 8.97
CA ARG A 160 -14.41 2.06 8.73
C ARG A 160 -14.85 2.72 10.04
N HIS A 161 -15.32 1.93 11.00
CA HIS A 161 -15.67 2.42 12.32
C HIS A 161 -14.47 3.09 13.02
N GLN A 162 -13.29 2.45 12.98
CA GLN A 162 -12.07 3.03 13.55
C GLN A 162 -11.66 4.31 12.83
N VAL A 163 -11.71 4.33 11.48
CA VAL A 163 -11.41 5.53 10.68
C VAL A 163 -12.35 6.68 11.04
N GLY A 164 -13.65 6.45 11.10
CA GLY A 164 -14.65 7.46 11.47
C GLY A 164 -14.47 7.99 12.89
N LYS A 165 -14.11 7.12 13.84
CA LYS A 165 -13.99 7.48 15.24
C LYS A 165 -12.66 8.15 15.61
N PHE A 166 -11.53 7.64 15.10
CA PHE A 166 -10.19 8.05 15.54
C PHE A 166 -9.45 8.87 14.47
N GLY A 167 -9.90 8.85 13.23
CA GLY A 167 -9.20 9.41 12.09
C GLY A 167 -8.38 8.36 11.35
N LEU A 168 -7.69 8.81 10.30
CA LEU A 168 -6.83 8.00 9.46
C LEU A 168 -5.37 8.20 9.84
N ILE A 169 -4.63 7.10 10.01
CA ILE A 169 -3.17 7.12 10.19
C ILE A 169 -2.53 6.91 8.81
N LEU A 170 -1.60 7.79 8.41
CA LEU A 170 -0.77 7.64 7.23
C LEU A 170 0.68 7.39 7.64
N VAL A 171 1.26 6.33 7.09
CA VAL A 171 2.65 5.91 7.29
C VAL A 171 3.40 5.82 5.96
N GLU A 172 4.70 5.56 5.99
CA GLU A 172 5.50 5.46 4.77
C GLU A 172 5.41 4.09 4.11
N GLY A 173 5.50 3.00 4.90
CA GLY A 173 5.79 1.68 4.38
C GLY A 173 4.78 0.58 4.74
N PHE A 174 5.01 -0.58 4.13
CA PHE A 174 4.14 -1.75 4.27
C PHE A 174 4.24 -2.39 5.66
N PHE A 175 5.44 -2.43 6.24
CA PHE A 175 5.65 -3.01 7.56
C PHE A 175 5.06 -2.13 8.67
N ASP A 176 5.01 -0.81 8.48
CA ASP A 176 4.37 0.12 9.41
C ASP A 176 2.87 -0.18 9.49
N VAL A 177 2.22 -0.36 8.32
CA VAL A 177 0.82 -0.78 8.28
C VAL A 177 0.64 -2.12 8.96
N ALA A 178 1.49 -3.12 8.65
CA ALA A 178 1.36 -4.44 9.24
C ALA A 178 1.52 -4.41 10.76
N LYS A 179 2.44 -3.62 11.28
CA LYS A 179 2.68 -3.46 12.71
C LYS A 179 1.55 -2.75 13.43
N LEU A 180 1.02 -1.68 12.85
CA LEU A 180 -0.13 -0.95 13.38
C LEU A 180 -1.40 -1.82 13.38
N VAL A 181 -1.67 -2.54 12.29
CA VAL A 181 -2.77 -3.50 12.22
C VAL A 181 -2.62 -4.61 13.26
N GLN A 182 -1.40 -5.13 13.47
CA GLN A 182 -1.10 -6.12 14.51
C GLN A 182 -1.38 -5.58 15.92
N ALA A 183 -1.17 -4.29 16.15
CA ALA A 183 -1.48 -3.62 17.40
C ALA A 183 -2.98 -3.25 17.54
N GLY A 184 -3.80 -3.56 16.54
CA GLY A 184 -5.24 -3.30 16.52
C GLY A 184 -5.63 -1.95 15.87
N CYS A 185 -4.67 -1.16 15.37
CA CYS A 185 -4.94 0.08 14.63
C CYS A 185 -5.19 -0.25 13.16
N ARG A 186 -6.45 -0.54 12.78
CA ARG A 186 -6.81 -0.88 11.40
C ARG A 186 -7.00 0.36 10.52
N ASN A 187 -7.21 1.52 11.14
CA ASN A 187 -7.41 2.82 10.50
C ASN A 187 -6.11 3.40 9.90
N VAL A 188 -5.31 2.56 9.24
CA VAL A 188 -3.99 2.92 8.73
C VAL A 188 -3.84 2.62 7.24
N GLY A 189 -3.19 3.55 6.53
CA GLY A 189 -2.75 3.38 5.14
C GLY A 189 -1.32 3.84 4.94
N ALA A 190 -0.63 3.36 3.87
CA ALA A 190 0.71 3.83 3.55
C ALA A 190 0.78 4.56 2.22
N LEU A 191 1.63 5.59 2.18
CA LEU A 191 1.94 6.36 0.96
C LEU A 191 2.88 5.60 0.01
N MET A 192 3.54 4.55 0.52
CA MET A 192 4.56 3.77 -0.20
C MET A 192 5.78 4.61 -0.60
N GLY A 193 6.10 5.62 0.20
CA GLY A 193 7.23 6.54 0.03
C GLY A 193 7.09 7.79 0.88
N THR A 194 8.08 8.71 0.75
CA THR A 194 8.23 9.94 1.53
C THR A 194 7.51 11.15 0.94
N SER A 195 6.63 10.96 -0.03
CA SER A 195 5.88 12.06 -0.67
C SER A 195 4.46 11.61 -1.00
N ILE A 196 3.56 12.57 -1.11
CA ILE A 196 2.19 12.36 -1.54
C ILE A 196 1.99 12.94 -2.94
N SER A 197 1.33 12.19 -3.82
CA SER A 197 0.95 12.64 -5.16
C SER A 197 -0.41 13.37 -5.13
N ALA A 198 -0.72 14.08 -6.21
CA ALA A 198 -2.04 14.70 -6.38
C ALA A 198 -3.14 13.64 -6.39
N GLU A 199 -2.90 12.51 -7.05
CA GLU A 199 -3.86 11.41 -7.14
C GLU A 199 -4.07 10.71 -5.78
N GLN A 200 -3.04 10.60 -4.95
CA GLN A 200 -3.20 10.12 -3.57
C GLN A 200 -4.01 11.11 -2.72
N ILE A 201 -3.87 12.41 -2.92
CA ILE A 201 -4.72 13.42 -2.25
C ILE A 201 -6.17 13.26 -2.70
N GLU A 202 -6.43 13.12 -4.02
CA GLU A 202 -7.77 12.83 -4.54
C GLU A 202 -8.36 11.54 -3.93
N ARG A 203 -7.51 10.52 -3.76
CA ARG A 203 -7.90 9.26 -3.10
C ARG A 203 -8.27 9.46 -1.64
N LEU A 204 -7.53 10.27 -0.88
CA LEU A 204 -7.87 10.61 0.51
C LEU A 204 -9.19 11.38 0.61
N LEU A 205 -9.43 12.33 -0.28
CA LEU A 205 -10.71 13.05 -0.35
C LEU A 205 -11.87 12.10 -0.69
N TRP A 206 -11.64 11.17 -1.61
CA TRP A 206 -12.61 10.13 -1.96
C TRP A 206 -12.93 9.20 -0.75
N ILE A 207 -11.91 8.78 0.03
CA ILE A 207 -12.10 8.01 1.26
C ILE A 207 -12.88 8.83 2.29
N ARG A 208 -12.50 10.11 2.50
CA ARG A 208 -13.18 11.00 3.45
C ARG A 208 -14.66 11.16 3.15
N ASN A 209 -15.01 11.30 1.88
CA ASN A 209 -16.42 11.45 1.47
C ASN A 209 -17.26 10.19 1.78
N ARG A 210 -16.63 9.02 1.92
CA ARG A 210 -17.30 7.74 2.22
C ARG A 210 -17.33 7.39 3.71
N VAL A 211 -16.29 7.75 4.45
CA VAL A 211 -16.13 7.34 5.86
C VAL A 211 -16.24 8.51 6.83
N GLN A 212 -16.05 9.76 6.37
CA GLN A 212 -16.17 10.98 7.17
C GLN A 212 -15.31 10.98 8.44
N PHE A 213 -14.00 10.84 8.29
CA PHE A 213 -13.09 10.84 9.43
C PHE A 213 -12.73 12.27 9.91
N PRO A 214 -12.43 12.45 11.23
CA PRO A 214 -12.18 13.76 11.81
C PRO A 214 -10.81 14.35 11.46
N ARG A 215 -9.78 13.51 11.28
CA ARG A 215 -8.40 13.95 11.08
C ARG A 215 -7.56 12.92 10.35
N ILE A 216 -6.39 13.36 9.86
CA ILE A 216 -5.30 12.50 9.41
C ILE A 216 -4.12 12.67 10.37
N MET A 217 -3.58 11.56 10.88
CA MET A 217 -2.34 11.51 11.62
C MET A 217 -1.22 11.08 10.68
N LEU A 218 -0.21 11.94 10.47
CA LEU A 218 1.02 11.57 9.77
C LEU A 218 1.99 10.94 10.75
N PHE A 219 2.16 9.63 10.66
CA PHE A 219 3.07 8.85 11.51
C PHE A 219 4.22 8.31 10.65
N LEU A 220 5.01 9.25 10.09
CA LEU A 220 6.12 8.96 9.20
C LEU A 220 7.41 8.68 9.99
N ASP A 221 8.46 8.27 9.26
CA ASP A 221 9.75 7.93 9.86
C ASP A 221 10.33 9.09 10.67
N ARG A 222 11.03 8.77 11.74
CA ARG A 222 11.62 9.74 12.68
C ARG A 222 12.82 10.47 12.10
N ASP A 223 13.40 9.96 11.04
CA ASP A 223 14.59 10.55 10.45
C ASP A 223 14.31 11.95 9.86
N ARG A 224 15.40 12.66 9.49
CA ARG A 224 15.30 14.02 8.94
C ARG A 224 14.47 14.09 7.65
N ALA A 225 14.46 13.01 6.85
CA ALA A 225 13.71 12.95 5.60
C ALA A 225 12.22 12.80 5.88
N GLY A 226 11.82 11.87 6.76
CA GLY A 226 10.44 11.65 7.17
C GLY A 226 9.83 12.86 7.87
N GLN A 227 10.58 13.53 8.76
CA GLN A 227 10.10 14.77 9.42
C GLN A 227 9.85 15.91 8.41
N LYS A 228 10.77 16.11 7.46
CA LYS A 228 10.57 17.11 6.39
C LYS A 228 9.39 16.74 5.49
N ALA A 229 9.26 15.45 5.17
CA ALA A 229 8.14 14.93 4.40
C ALA A 229 6.81 15.18 5.11
N ALA A 230 6.73 14.91 6.41
CA ALA A 230 5.52 15.14 7.21
C ALA A 230 5.04 16.59 7.14
N ILE A 231 5.93 17.57 7.35
CA ILE A 231 5.60 18.99 7.27
C ILE A 231 5.12 19.37 5.86
N LYS A 232 5.79 18.86 4.81
CA LYS A 232 5.40 19.13 3.42
C LYS A 232 4.03 18.54 3.09
N ILE A 233 3.80 17.28 3.48
CA ILE A 233 2.53 16.58 3.26
C ILE A 233 1.40 17.23 4.05
N GLN A 234 1.63 17.62 5.30
CA GLN A 234 0.67 18.35 6.11
C GLN A 234 0.17 19.60 5.38
N LYS A 235 1.11 20.47 4.93
CA LYS A 235 0.75 21.69 4.18
C LYS A 235 -0.04 21.40 2.89
N GLN A 236 0.28 20.30 2.20
CA GLN A 236 -0.45 19.92 0.99
C GLN A 236 -1.89 19.49 1.31
N LEU A 237 -2.09 18.65 2.34
CA LEU A 237 -3.40 18.16 2.74
C LEU A 237 -4.29 19.25 3.35
N GLU A 238 -3.73 20.17 4.13
CA GLU A 238 -4.44 21.32 4.72
C GLU A 238 -5.01 22.27 3.67
N ARG A 239 -4.34 22.43 2.50
CA ARG A 239 -4.89 23.19 1.36
C ARG A 239 -6.21 22.60 0.83
N HIS A 240 -6.43 21.31 1.04
CA HIS A 240 -7.66 20.59 0.70
C HIS A 240 -8.65 20.50 1.89
N LYS A 241 -8.48 21.35 2.91
CA LYS A 241 -9.34 21.40 4.11
C LYS A 241 -9.41 20.08 4.87
N LEU A 242 -8.33 19.30 4.83
CA LEU A 242 -8.15 18.13 5.67
C LEU A 242 -7.49 18.55 6.98
N SER A 243 -8.04 18.12 8.11
CA SER A 243 -7.40 18.29 9.42
C SER A 243 -6.24 17.31 9.53
N VAL A 244 -5.04 17.80 9.75
CA VAL A 244 -3.82 16.98 9.77
C VAL A 244 -3.01 17.25 11.02
N THR A 245 -2.58 16.18 11.68
CA THR A 245 -1.64 16.22 12.80
C THR A 245 -0.41 15.41 12.43
N VAL A 246 0.76 15.85 12.90
CA VAL A 246 2.01 15.11 12.75
C VAL A 246 2.34 14.44 14.07
N PHE A 247 2.73 13.16 14.01
CA PHE A 247 3.15 12.43 15.18
C PHE A 247 4.43 13.04 15.75
N ASP A 248 4.38 13.39 17.05
CA ASP A 248 5.52 13.96 17.74
C ASP A 248 6.38 12.86 18.39
N TRP A 249 7.49 12.53 17.77
CA TRP A 249 8.46 11.55 18.24
C TRP A 249 9.18 11.97 19.55
N HIS A 250 9.06 13.22 19.96
CA HIS A 250 9.71 13.77 21.17
C HIS A 250 8.79 13.77 22.39
N GLN A 251 7.55 13.27 22.28
CA GLN A 251 6.64 13.18 23.42
C GLN A 251 7.22 12.28 24.52
N LYS A 252 7.66 12.88 25.63
CA LYS A 252 8.24 12.18 26.80
C LYS A 252 7.34 11.08 27.36
N LEU A 253 6.03 11.25 27.27
CA LEU A 253 5.02 10.28 27.75
C LEU A 253 5.04 8.95 26.99
N LEU A 254 5.58 8.89 25.76
CA LEU A 254 5.57 7.70 24.93
C LEU A 254 6.64 6.70 25.33
N PHE A 255 7.73 7.18 25.91
CA PHE A 255 8.90 6.39 26.21
C PHE A 255 9.27 6.45 27.72
N ASN A 256 8.26 6.66 28.59
CA ASN A 256 8.47 6.78 30.04
C ASN A 256 9.57 7.77 30.41
N GLY A 257 9.62 8.90 29.70
CA GLY A 257 10.65 9.94 29.92
C GLY A 257 12.00 9.65 29.24
N GLN A 258 12.17 8.49 28.61
CA GLN A 258 13.41 8.14 27.89
C GLN A 258 13.33 8.58 26.42
N SER A 259 14.49 8.72 25.79
CA SER A 259 14.57 8.92 24.33
C SER A 259 13.99 7.68 23.60
N PRO A 260 13.36 7.84 22.42
CA PRO A 260 12.90 6.72 21.59
C PRO A 260 13.97 5.69 21.24
N GLY A 261 15.24 5.92 21.57
CA GLY A 261 16.34 5.00 21.34
C GLY A 261 16.55 4.69 19.85
N SER A 262 16.59 3.41 19.50
CA SER A 262 16.78 2.93 18.12
C SER A 262 15.51 2.93 17.27
N ILE A 263 14.36 3.33 17.81
CA ILE A 263 13.08 3.36 17.06
C ILE A 263 13.17 4.46 16.00
N GLN A 264 13.05 4.10 14.74
CA GLN A 264 13.10 5.01 13.60
C GLN A 264 11.76 5.13 12.87
N ASP A 265 10.94 4.08 12.89
CA ASP A 265 9.65 4.01 12.22
C ASP A 265 8.61 3.29 13.10
N PRO A 266 7.31 3.32 12.76
CA PRO A 266 6.28 2.60 13.50
C PRO A 266 6.50 1.08 13.57
N ALA A 267 7.18 0.48 12.57
CA ALA A 267 7.45 -0.96 12.55
C ALA A 267 8.55 -1.39 13.55
N ASP A 268 9.39 -0.45 14.00
CA ASP A 268 10.38 -0.68 15.07
C ASP A 268 9.74 -0.72 16.47
N MET A 269 8.56 -0.14 16.64
CA MET A 269 7.85 -0.14 17.92
C MET A 269 7.33 -1.53 18.27
N THR A 270 7.28 -1.84 19.56
CA THR A 270 6.59 -3.05 20.02
C THR A 270 5.07 -2.90 19.87
N VAL A 271 4.37 -4.04 19.78
CA VAL A 271 2.90 -4.05 19.77
C VAL A 271 2.34 -3.35 21.00
N SER A 272 2.92 -3.59 22.18
CA SER A 272 2.49 -2.97 23.45
C SER A 272 2.67 -1.44 23.45
N GLN A 273 3.75 -0.93 22.87
CA GLN A 273 3.94 0.53 22.72
C GLN A 273 2.86 1.15 21.82
N LEU A 274 2.57 0.55 20.68
CA LEU A 274 1.52 1.02 19.78
C LEU A 274 0.12 0.93 20.44
N GLN A 275 -0.15 -0.14 21.19
CA GLN A 275 -1.39 -0.26 21.97
C GLN A 275 -1.51 0.81 23.05
N ALA A 276 -0.40 1.17 23.70
CA ALA A 276 -0.38 2.27 24.67
C ALA A 276 -0.66 3.63 24.02
N LEU A 277 -0.13 3.88 22.81
CA LEU A 277 -0.45 5.08 22.03
C LEU A 277 -1.95 5.15 21.69
N ARG A 278 -2.51 4.02 21.24
CA ARG A 278 -3.93 3.90 20.92
C ARG A 278 -4.81 4.14 22.13
N SER A 279 -4.53 3.50 23.28
CA SER A 279 -5.33 3.66 24.51
C SER A 279 -5.30 5.10 25.06
N ARG A 280 -4.20 5.81 24.82
CA ARG A 280 -4.07 7.25 25.16
C ARG A 280 -4.64 8.18 24.09
N LYS A 281 -5.26 7.66 23.04
CA LYS A 281 -5.82 8.41 21.90
C LYS A 281 -4.79 9.30 21.17
N VAL A 282 -3.54 8.92 21.20
CA VAL A 282 -2.46 9.59 20.44
C VAL A 282 -2.58 9.24 18.97
N ILE A 283 -2.81 7.94 18.69
CA ILE A 283 -3.04 7.39 17.34
C ILE A 283 -4.38 6.68 17.26
#